data_127f647779a9c5cc6183496a564c7185
#
_entry.id   127f647779a9c5cc6183496a564c7185
#
_cell.length_a   1.000
_cell.length_b   1.000
_cell.length_c   1.000
_cell.angle_alpha   90.00
_cell.angle_beta   90.00
_cell.angle_gamma   90.00
#
_symmetry.space_group_name_H-M   'P 1'
#
loop_
_entity.id
_entity.type
_entity.pdbx_description
1 polymer ?
#
loop_
_entity_poly.entity_id
_entity_poly.type
_entity_poly.pdbx_seq_one_letter_code
_entity_poly.pdbx_strand_id
1 'polypeptide(L)'
;MLQGARLHQTIAASVALLAAQSAWDRAQSQSTRPILDAVRFEVTAVTDSAQYLLYEYRIVNPTSSRGGVAGLSVDLSAPLGTGLITLPFTGDLQRSDGGPHAPDHVPVGGIAPDRWKMMVVYYRAHLDWYAADFGVVTNGTGLPASADSAPPGGSKAGFGLRSSYLPGIRRFSAHPTYQSCCTQPNDRGEYPNPSFFPATGFTVAPTVRPQDMGLSVVQSDLQRVCGSLRWITDGAVCGSLRSKLEQAATQALQRSDSKAAKGSLRAFLAELDARHGPGMPVSDNAYWLLKVNGEYLLAHM
;
A
#
# COMPACT_ATOMS: atom_id res chain seq x y z
N MET A 1 70.99 11.77 -0.42
CA MET A 1 69.85 11.49 -1.33
C MET A 1 68.87 10.39 -0.85
N LEU A 2 68.87 9.95 0.39
CA LEU A 2 68.02 8.86 0.89
C LEU A 2 66.77 9.31 1.69
N GLN A 3 66.63 10.59 2.02
CA GLN A 3 65.47 11.11 2.75
C GLN A 3 64.24 11.43 1.91
N GLY A 4 64.40 11.75 0.63
CA GLY A 4 63.25 12.06 -0.24
C GLY A 4 62.35 10.86 -0.60
N ALA A 5 62.92 9.67 -0.73
CA ALA A 5 62.20 8.47 -1.11
C ALA A 5 61.19 7.97 -0.03
N ARG A 6 61.53 8.16 1.26
CA ARG A 6 60.64 7.76 2.36
C ARG A 6 59.40 8.65 2.52
N LEU A 7 59.51 9.93 2.21
CA LEU A 7 58.42 10.88 2.29
C LEU A 7 57.34 10.58 1.24
N HIS A 8 57.71 10.25 0.01
CA HIS A 8 56.74 9.88 -1.04
C HIS A 8 56.03 8.58 -0.80
N GLN A 9 56.69 7.58 -0.17
CA GLN A 9 56.04 6.31 0.17
C GLN A 9 55.01 6.48 1.30
N THR A 10 55.24 7.37 2.26
CA THR A 10 54.33 7.61 3.37
C THR A 10 53.06 8.37 2.88
N ILE A 11 53.20 9.31 1.97
CA ILE A 11 52.05 10.05 1.39
C ILE A 11 51.20 9.13 0.50
N ALA A 12 51.82 8.28 -0.32
CA ALA A 12 51.08 7.33 -1.16
C ALA A 12 50.30 6.31 -0.34
N ALA A 13 50.84 5.80 0.76
CA ALA A 13 50.15 4.88 1.68
C ALA A 13 48.96 5.55 2.38
N SER A 14 49.09 6.82 2.80
CA SER A 14 48.02 7.56 3.45
C SER A 14 46.84 7.87 2.50
N VAL A 15 47.13 8.20 1.24
CA VAL A 15 46.10 8.44 0.22
C VAL A 15 45.35 7.16 -0.13
N ALA A 16 46.06 6.02 -0.23
CA ALA A 16 45.45 4.72 -0.48
C ALA A 16 44.53 4.28 0.69
N LEU A 17 44.93 4.55 1.95
CA LEU A 17 44.13 4.22 3.11
C LEU A 17 42.84 5.07 3.18
N LEU A 18 42.92 6.37 2.88
CA LEU A 18 41.77 7.25 2.82
C LEU A 18 40.79 6.89 1.70
N ALA A 19 41.33 6.49 0.54
CA ALA A 19 40.50 6.00 -0.57
C ALA A 19 39.80 4.66 -0.23
N ALA A 20 40.46 3.76 0.46
CA ALA A 20 39.89 2.50 0.93
C ALA A 20 38.81 2.73 2.00
N GLN A 21 39.03 3.62 2.97
CA GLN A 21 38.02 4.01 3.95
C GLN A 21 36.80 4.64 3.30
N SER A 22 36.99 5.59 2.37
CA SER A 22 35.85 6.20 1.67
C SER A 22 35.08 5.24 0.75
N ALA A 23 35.70 4.19 0.25
CA ALA A 23 35.05 3.11 -0.47
C ALA A 23 34.26 2.18 0.47
N TRP A 24 34.85 1.87 1.63
CA TRP A 24 34.20 1.09 2.67
C TRP A 24 32.96 1.81 3.26
N ASP A 25 33.10 3.10 3.58
CA ASP A 25 31.99 3.92 4.08
C ASP A 25 30.85 4.03 3.05
N ARG A 26 31.20 4.16 1.77
CA ARG A 26 30.21 4.12 0.67
C ARG A 26 29.54 2.76 0.53
N ALA A 27 30.28 1.68 0.67
CA ALA A 27 29.73 0.32 0.61
C ALA A 27 28.82 0.05 1.81
N GLN A 28 29.18 0.49 3.02
CA GLN A 28 28.31 0.39 4.20
C GLN A 28 27.05 1.28 4.08
N SER A 29 27.18 2.51 3.59
CA SER A 29 26.00 3.38 3.37
C SER A 29 25.05 2.84 2.31
N GLN A 30 25.56 2.12 1.31
CA GLN A 30 24.72 1.42 0.32
C GLN A 30 24.03 0.18 0.90
N SER A 31 24.64 -0.52 1.87
CA SER A 31 24.03 -1.69 2.51
C SER A 31 22.88 -1.35 3.44
N THR A 32 22.81 -0.11 3.94
CA THR A 32 21.74 0.35 4.85
C THR A 32 20.54 0.99 4.14
N ARG A 33 20.65 1.29 2.84
CA ARG A 33 19.51 1.83 2.09
C ARG A 33 18.44 0.76 1.87
N PRO A 34 17.16 1.08 2.07
CA PRO A 34 16.07 0.16 1.75
C PRO A 34 16.15 -0.33 0.30
N ILE A 35 15.82 -1.61 0.07
CA ILE A 35 15.75 -2.19 -1.27
C ILE A 35 14.55 -1.61 -2.02
N LEU A 36 13.43 -1.43 -1.33
CA LEU A 36 12.22 -0.81 -1.85
C LEU A 36 12.10 0.63 -1.35
N ASP A 37 11.73 1.52 -2.25
CA ASP A 37 11.55 2.94 -1.96
C ASP A 37 10.28 3.46 -2.62
N ALA A 38 9.46 4.19 -1.86
CA ALA A 38 8.23 4.85 -2.33
C ALA A 38 7.29 3.96 -3.17
N VAL A 39 7.25 2.66 -2.91
CA VAL A 39 6.31 1.73 -3.56
C VAL A 39 4.88 2.20 -3.31
N ARG A 40 4.04 2.16 -4.36
CA ARG A 40 2.61 2.45 -4.26
C ARG A 40 1.81 1.19 -4.53
N PHE A 41 0.76 1.01 -3.76
CA PHE A 41 -0.28 0.03 -3.98
C PHE A 41 -1.58 0.78 -4.21
N GLU A 42 -2.02 0.80 -5.45
CA GLU A 42 -3.10 1.64 -5.94
C GLU A 42 -4.32 0.78 -6.26
N VAL A 43 -5.49 1.21 -5.80
CA VAL A 43 -6.75 0.64 -6.29
C VAL A 43 -6.99 1.21 -7.68
N THR A 44 -7.23 0.34 -8.65
CA THR A 44 -7.45 0.73 -10.05
C THR A 44 -8.91 0.73 -10.45
N ALA A 45 -9.71 -0.08 -9.77
CA ALA A 45 -11.16 -0.12 -9.92
C ALA A 45 -11.83 -0.61 -8.64
N VAL A 46 -13.05 -0.12 -8.38
CA VAL A 46 -13.98 -0.69 -7.40
C VAL A 46 -15.33 -0.79 -8.10
N THR A 47 -15.71 -2.01 -8.45
CA THR A 47 -16.94 -2.27 -9.22
C THR A 47 -17.98 -2.99 -8.38
N ASP A 48 -19.24 -2.57 -8.49
CA ASP A 48 -20.36 -3.23 -7.83
C ASP A 48 -20.80 -4.46 -8.63
N SER A 49 -20.96 -5.57 -7.94
CA SER A 49 -21.52 -6.81 -8.48
C SER A 49 -22.66 -7.30 -7.58
N ALA A 50 -23.81 -6.65 -7.62
CA ALA A 50 -25.08 -7.01 -6.97
C ALA A 50 -25.06 -7.43 -5.48
N GLN A 51 -23.94 -7.95 -4.96
CA GLN A 51 -23.78 -8.35 -3.56
C GLN A 51 -22.44 -7.94 -2.95
N TYR A 52 -21.45 -7.62 -3.80
CA TYR A 52 -20.08 -7.36 -3.38
C TYR A 52 -19.45 -6.25 -4.22
N LEU A 53 -18.54 -5.51 -3.61
CA LEU A 53 -17.61 -4.66 -4.31
C LEU A 53 -16.38 -5.49 -4.70
N LEU A 54 -15.99 -5.44 -5.97
CA LEU A 54 -14.74 -5.97 -6.45
C LEU A 54 -13.71 -4.84 -6.44
N TYR A 55 -12.68 -5.00 -5.63
CA TYR A 55 -11.52 -4.14 -5.58
C TYR A 55 -10.44 -4.70 -6.48
N GLU A 56 -9.93 -3.91 -7.38
CA GLU A 56 -8.82 -4.27 -8.26
C GLU A 56 -7.63 -3.36 -7.97
N TYR A 57 -6.43 -3.93 -7.98
CA TYR A 57 -5.22 -3.21 -7.55
C TYR A 57 -4.06 -3.40 -8.50
N ARG A 58 -3.14 -2.42 -8.39
CA ARG A 58 -1.85 -2.39 -9.07
C ARG A 58 -0.74 -2.03 -8.09
N ILE A 59 0.39 -2.75 -8.16
CA ILE A 59 1.66 -2.32 -7.57
C ILE A 59 2.34 -1.39 -8.57
N VAL A 60 2.91 -0.29 -8.06
CA VAL A 60 3.85 0.56 -8.81
C VAL A 60 5.14 0.63 -8.01
N ASN A 61 6.21 0.07 -8.59
CA ASN A 61 7.54 0.06 -8.00
C ASN A 61 8.42 1.10 -8.69
N PRO A 62 8.75 2.23 -8.05
CA PRO A 62 9.50 3.30 -8.68
C PRO A 62 10.91 2.88 -9.09
N THR A 63 11.51 3.64 -10.01
CA THR A 63 12.92 3.47 -10.45
C THR A 63 13.93 3.72 -9.34
N SER A 64 13.54 4.42 -8.26
CA SER A 64 14.37 4.62 -7.06
C SER A 64 14.57 3.34 -6.25
N SER A 65 13.70 2.35 -6.39
CA SER A 65 13.88 1.02 -5.79
C SER A 65 15.06 0.29 -6.43
N ARG A 66 15.74 -0.54 -5.63
CA ARG A 66 16.88 -1.37 -6.06
C ARG A 66 16.50 -2.82 -6.33
N GLY A 67 15.30 -3.21 -5.94
CA GLY A 67 14.79 -4.58 -6.10
C GLY A 67 13.32 -4.62 -6.49
N GLY A 68 12.86 -5.81 -6.88
CA GLY A 68 11.47 -6.05 -7.20
C GLY A 68 10.59 -6.19 -5.95
N VAL A 69 9.31 -5.90 -6.08
CA VAL A 69 8.30 -6.23 -5.06
C VAL A 69 7.84 -7.67 -5.27
N ALA A 70 8.10 -8.54 -4.30
CA ALA A 70 7.72 -9.94 -4.34
C ALA A 70 6.59 -10.32 -3.35
N GLY A 71 6.24 -9.41 -2.44
CA GLY A 71 5.14 -9.60 -1.50
C GLY A 71 4.46 -8.29 -1.14
N LEU A 72 3.21 -8.39 -0.76
CA LEU A 72 2.36 -7.31 -0.27
C LEU A 72 1.57 -7.79 0.93
N SER A 73 1.42 -6.92 1.91
CA SER A 73 0.54 -7.13 3.06
C SER A 73 -0.37 -5.92 3.24
N VAL A 74 -1.67 -6.13 3.39
CA VAL A 74 -2.64 -5.08 3.74
C VAL A 74 -3.14 -5.33 5.15
N ASP A 75 -3.06 -4.33 6.02
CA ASP A 75 -3.58 -4.38 7.39
C ASP A 75 -5.12 -4.39 7.37
N LEU A 76 -5.71 -5.46 7.88
CA LEU A 76 -7.16 -5.67 8.01
C LEU A 76 -7.68 -5.39 9.43
N SER A 77 -6.84 -4.96 10.35
CA SER A 77 -7.25 -4.75 11.72
C SER A 77 -8.30 -3.63 11.86
N ALA A 78 -9.21 -3.80 12.80
CA ALA A 78 -10.22 -2.80 13.15
C ALA A 78 -10.26 -2.60 14.66
N PRO A 79 -9.89 -1.44 15.18
CA PRO A 79 -9.25 -0.30 14.47
C PRO A 79 -7.86 -0.63 13.94
N LEU A 80 -7.36 0.19 12.99
CA LEU A 80 -6.06 -0.02 12.38
C LEU A 80 -4.93 -0.22 13.40
N GLY A 81 -4.13 -1.28 13.21
CA GLY A 81 -2.97 -1.58 14.05
C GLY A 81 -3.26 -2.30 15.36
N THR A 82 -4.50 -2.72 15.63
CA THR A 82 -4.86 -3.45 16.87
C THR A 82 -4.65 -4.95 16.78
N GLY A 83 -4.43 -5.50 15.58
CA GLY A 83 -4.40 -6.94 15.34
C GLY A 83 -5.76 -7.65 15.43
N LEU A 84 -6.85 -6.90 15.69
CA LEU A 84 -8.21 -7.44 15.78
C LEU A 84 -8.83 -7.45 14.38
N ILE A 85 -9.05 -8.61 13.81
CA ILE A 85 -9.70 -8.76 12.51
C ILE A 85 -11.20 -8.57 12.64
N THR A 86 -11.74 -7.59 11.92
CA THR A 86 -13.13 -7.63 11.47
C THR A 86 -13.08 -8.06 10.00
N LEU A 87 -13.45 -9.31 9.73
CA LEU A 87 -13.32 -9.86 8.38
C LEU A 87 -14.22 -9.11 7.40
N PRO A 88 -13.65 -8.35 6.45
CA PRO A 88 -14.43 -7.72 5.39
C PRO A 88 -14.66 -8.69 4.22
N PHE A 89 -14.71 -10.00 4.49
CA PHE A 89 -14.84 -11.01 3.47
C PHE A 89 -16.22 -11.65 3.53
N THR A 90 -16.79 -11.85 2.37
CA THR A 90 -18.01 -12.61 2.18
C THR A 90 -17.64 -14.00 1.71
N GLY A 91 -18.14 -14.99 2.41
CA GLY A 91 -17.98 -16.40 2.07
C GLY A 91 -17.13 -17.16 3.09
N ASP A 92 -17.28 -18.47 3.04
CA ASP A 92 -16.50 -19.38 3.86
C ASP A 92 -15.03 -19.32 3.45
N LEU A 93 -14.17 -19.14 4.42
CA LEU A 93 -12.74 -19.21 4.23
C LEU A 93 -12.39 -20.69 4.00
N GLN A 94 -11.89 -21.02 2.83
CA GLN A 94 -11.35 -22.34 2.59
C GLN A 94 -10.06 -22.50 3.40
N ARG A 95 -10.05 -23.53 4.24
CA ARG A 95 -8.86 -23.92 4.97
C ARG A 95 -7.83 -24.43 3.96
N SER A 96 -6.64 -23.86 3.91
CA SER A 96 -5.56 -24.48 3.15
C SER A 96 -5.12 -25.77 3.86
N ASP A 97 -4.96 -26.87 3.11
CA ASP A 97 -4.61 -28.19 3.65
C ASP A 97 -3.15 -28.29 4.12
N GLY A 98 -2.52 -27.22 4.48
CA GLY A 98 -1.09 -27.12 4.74
C GLY A 98 -0.68 -27.19 6.20
N GLY A 99 -0.73 -28.36 6.82
CA GLY A 99 0.13 -28.68 7.97
C GLY A 99 -0.20 -28.02 9.32
N PRO A 100 0.56 -28.36 10.41
CA PRO A 100 0.20 -28.10 11.81
C PRO A 100 0.37 -26.65 12.30
N HIS A 101 0.71 -25.70 11.45
CA HIS A 101 1.13 -24.36 11.86
C HIS A 101 0.21 -23.21 11.47
N ALA A 102 -1.05 -23.37 11.46
CA ALA A 102 -2.05 -22.35 11.32
C ALA A 102 -2.92 -22.48 10.07
N PRO A 103 -4.16 -22.10 10.22
CA PRO A 103 -5.08 -22.07 9.10
C PRO A 103 -4.79 -20.81 8.26
N ASP A 104 -3.96 -20.97 7.25
CA ASP A 104 -3.91 -19.98 6.18
C ASP A 104 -5.22 -20.12 5.41
N HIS A 105 -6.07 -19.13 5.54
CA HIS A 105 -7.36 -19.14 4.84
C HIS A 105 -7.23 -18.29 3.57
N VAL A 106 -7.52 -18.92 2.43
CA VAL A 106 -7.67 -18.19 1.17
C VAL A 106 -9.10 -17.64 1.14
N PRO A 107 -9.31 -16.32 1.05
CA PRO A 107 -10.65 -15.78 0.95
C PRO A 107 -11.33 -16.22 -0.33
N VAL A 108 -12.57 -16.68 -0.23
CA VAL A 108 -13.39 -16.91 -1.41
C VAL A 108 -13.60 -15.58 -2.11
N GLY A 109 -13.07 -15.45 -3.35
CA GLY A 109 -13.12 -14.20 -4.12
C GLY A 109 -11.86 -13.36 -4.08
N GLY A 110 -10.78 -13.86 -3.49
CA GLY A 110 -9.45 -13.29 -3.68
C GLY A 110 -8.93 -13.52 -5.10
N ILE A 111 -8.28 -12.53 -5.68
CA ILE A 111 -7.69 -12.57 -7.00
C ILE A 111 -6.20 -12.24 -6.86
N ALA A 112 -5.37 -13.08 -7.47
CA ALA A 112 -3.94 -12.84 -7.56
C ALA A 112 -3.50 -12.94 -9.03
N PRO A 113 -2.49 -12.18 -9.45
CA PRO A 113 -1.89 -12.32 -10.76
C PRO A 113 -1.33 -13.73 -10.96
N ASP A 114 -1.13 -14.11 -12.22
CA ASP A 114 -0.46 -15.38 -12.53
C ASP A 114 0.84 -15.50 -11.73
N ARG A 115 1.09 -16.72 -11.18
CA ARG A 115 2.23 -17.06 -10.32
C ARG A 115 2.33 -16.25 -9.00
N TRP A 116 1.23 -15.63 -8.58
CA TRP A 116 1.07 -15.06 -7.24
C TRP A 116 0.04 -15.87 -6.45
N LYS A 117 0.20 -15.88 -5.15
CA LYS A 117 -0.75 -16.47 -4.20
C LYS A 117 -1.27 -15.40 -3.27
N MET A 118 -2.43 -15.65 -2.70
CA MET A 118 -3.09 -14.78 -1.72
C MET A 118 -3.45 -15.59 -0.48
N MET A 119 -3.29 -15.00 0.69
CA MET A 119 -3.69 -15.59 1.96
C MET A 119 -4.16 -14.54 2.95
N VAL A 120 -4.98 -14.95 3.92
CA VAL A 120 -5.29 -14.15 5.11
C VAL A 120 -4.49 -14.69 6.29
N VAL A 121 -3.67 -13.83 6.86
CA VAL A 121 -2.86 -14.15 8.04
C VAL A 121 -3.59 -13.66 9.28
N TYR A 122 -4.42 -14.53 9.89
CA TYR A 122 -5.32 -14.17 10.98
C TYR A 122 -4.62 -13.58 12.20
N TYR A 123 -3.57 -14.23 12.67
CA TYR A 123 -2.85 -13.80 13.87
C TYR A 123 -2.12 -12.44 13.71
N ARG A 124 -2.02 -11.95 12.47
CA ARG A 124 -1.45 -10.64 12.15
C ARG A 124 -2.47 -9.65 11.62
N ALA A 125 -3.71 -10.09 11.43
CA ALA A 125 -4.77 -9.31 10.79
C ALA A 125 -4.34 -8.73 9.42
N HIS A 126 -3.66 -9.53 8.59
CA HIS A 126 -3.18 -9.11 7.28
C HIS A 126 -3.79 -9.94 6.16
N LEU A 127 -3.96 -9.28 5.02
CA LEU A 127 -4.18 -9.91 3.74
C LEU A 127 -2.88 -9.83 2.95
N ASP A 128 -2.33 -10.97 2.60
CA ASP A 128 -1.03 -11.07 1.95
C ASP A 128 -1.17 -11.60 0.52
N TRP A 129 -0.43 -10.98 -0.40
CA TRP A 129 -0.13 -11.51 -1.73
C TRP A 129 1.36 -11.71 -1.87
N TYR A 130 1.77 -12.80 -2.48
CA TYR A 130 3.19 -13.13 -2.67
C TYR A 130 3.43 -13.90 -3.95
N ALA A 131 4.58 -13.64 -4.58
CA ALA A 131 5.00 -14.35 -5.78
C ALA A 131 5.33 -15.81 -5.47
N ALA A 132 4.97 -16.72 -6.36
CA ALA A 132 5.08 -18.18 -6.14
C ALA A 132 6.53 -18.67 -6.02
N ASP A 133 7.48 -18.02 -6.72
CA ASP A 133 8.92 -18.37 -6.72
C ASP A 133 9.68 -17.87 -5.48
N PHE A 134 8.95 -17.66 -4.50
CA PHE A 134 9.27 -17.12 -3.25
C PHE A 134 10.17 -18.04 -2.44
N GLY A 135 11.34 -17.52 -2.06
CA GLY A 135 12.30 -18.19 -1.18
C GLY A 135 13.58 -18.68 -1.86
N VAL A 136 13.74 -18.57 -3.18
CA VAL A 136 15.01 -18.89 -3.82
C VAL A 136 15.93 -17.66 -3.77
N VAL A 137 16.79 -17.63 -2.77
CA VAL A 137 17.94 -16.69 -2.76
C VAL A 137 18.90 -17.17 -3.84
N THR A 138 19.02 -16.43 -4.91
CA THR A 138 19.99 -16.72 -5.95
C THR A 138 21.08 -15.67 -6.02
N ASN A 139 22.30 -16.16 -6.17
CA ASN A 139 23.44 -15.44 -6.70
C ASN A 139 24.05 -14.35 -5.84
N GLY A 140 24.74 -14.71 -4.74
CA GLY A 140 25.80 -13.87 -4.17
C GLY A 140 25.54 -12.38 -3.87
N THR A 141 24.50 -11.80 -4.45
CA THR A 141 24.06 -10.41 -4.24
C THR A 141 22.99 -10.28 -3.18
N GLY A 142 22.47 -11.40 -2.65
CA GLY A 142 21.42 -11.40 -1.62
C GLY A 142 20.05 -10.87 -2.07
N LEU A 143 19.88 -10.54 -3.35
CA LEU A 143 18.61 -10.06 -3.88
C LEU A 143 17.85 -11.23 -4.53
N PRO A 144 16.61 -11.50 -4.10
CA PRO A 144 15.79 -12.48 -4.79
C PRO A 144 15.42 -11.94 -6.16
N ALA A 145 15.85 -12.63 -7.19
CA ALA A 145 15.33 -12.46 -8.53
C ALA A 145 14.10 -13.35 -8.68
N SER A 146 12.93 -12.87 -8.29
CA SER A 146 11.68 -13.47 -8.74
C SER A 146 11.33 -12.88 -10.09
N ALA A 147 11.26 -13.71 -11.13
CA ALA A 147 10.77 -13.29 -12.44
C ALA A 147 9.32 -12.75 -12.38
N ASP A 148 8.62 -13.05 -11.30
CA ASP A 148 7.24 -12.66 -11.06
C ASP A 148 7.08 -11.40 -10.21
N SER A 149 8.18 -10.86 -9.66
CA SER A 149 8.16 -9.61 -8.90
C SER A 149 7.80 -8.41 -9.80
N ALA A 150 7.29 -7.33 -9.20
CA ALA A 150 7.21 -6.04 -9.87
C ALA A 150 8.60 -5.39 -9.86
N PRO A 151 9.30 -5.30 -11.02
CA PRO A 151 10.68 -4.80 -11.06
C PRO A 151 10.75 -3.28 -10.78
N PRO A 152 11.93 -2.73 -10.43
CA PRO A 152 12.13 -1.29 -10.34
C PRO A 152 11.72 -0.58 -11.63
N GLY A 153 10.98 0.52 -11.52
CA GLY A 153 10.40 1.24 -12.66
C GLY A 153 9.19 0.56 -13.30
N GLY A 154 8.78 -0.61 -12.80
CA GLY A 154 7.67 -1.40 -13.33
C GLY A 154 6.39 -1.32 -12.50
N SER A 155 5.36 -1.95 -13.03
CA SER A 155 4.09 -2.15 -12.33
C SER A 155 3.56 -3.56 -12.55
N LYS A 156 2.73 -4.04 -11.62
CA LYS A 156 2.02 -5.32 -11.75
C LYS A 156 0.57 -5.13 -11.30
N ALA A 157 -0.36 -5.51 -12.16
CA ALA A 157 -1.81 -5.50 -11.90
C ALA A 157 -2.34 -6.93 -11.73
N GLY A 158 -3.66 -7.05 -11.53
CA GLY A 158 -4.34 -8.34 -11.41
C GLY A 158 -4.48 -8.81 -9.97
N PHE A 159 -4.19 -7.96 -8.99
CA PHE A 159 -4.56 -8.21 -7.60
C PHE A 159 -6.01 -7.80 -7.40
N GLY A 160 -6.76 -8.55 -6.60
CA GLY A 160 -8.14 -8.19 -6.35
C GLY A 160 -8.72 -8.86 -5.11
N LEU A 161 -9.85 -8.30 -4.68
CA LEU A 161 -10.56 -8.73 -3.48
C LEU A 161 -12.04 -8.41 -3.62
N ARG A 162 -12.91 -9.38 -3.31
CA ARG A 162 -14.35 -9.15 -3.19
C ARG A 162 -14.73 -8.92 -1.73
N SER A 163 -15.55 -7.92 -1.47
CA SER A 163 -16.04 -7.61 -0.13
C SER A 163 -17.40 -6.94 -0.14
N SER A 164 -18.21 -7.17 0.88
CA SER A 164 -19.42 -6.40 1.16
C SER A 164 -19.15 -5.07 1.88
N TYR A 165 -17.90 -4.80 2.26
CA TYR A 165 -17.52 -3.57 2.96
C TYR A 165 -17.15 -2.48 1.96
N LEU A 166 -17.49 -1.25 2.33
CA LEU A 166 -17.17 -0.05 1.60
C LEU A 166 -15.70 0.34 1.76
N PRO A 167 -15.14 1.10 0.80
CA PRO A 167 -13.75 1.54 0.83
C PRO A 167 -13.39 2.35 2.06
N GLY A 168 -12.16 2.16 2.53
CA GLY A 168 -11.51 3.00 3.53
C GLY A 168 -10.00 2.95 3.37
N ILE A 169 -9.29 3.79 4.13
CA ILE A 169 -7.84 3.92 4.05
C ILE A 169 -7.19 2.86 4.95
N ARG A 170 -6.36 2.01 4.35
CA ARG A 170 -5.61 0.93 5.02
C ARG A 170 -4.11 1.09 4.85
N ARG A 171 -3.34 0.57 5.81
CA ARG A 171 -1.89 0.44 5.66
C ARG A 171 -1.57 -0.74 4.77
N PHE A 172 -0.52 -0.61 3.98
CA PHE A 172 0.11 -1.73 3.29
C PHE A 172 1.60 -1.77 3.57
N SER A 173 2.19 -2.94 3.37
CA SER A 173 3.62 -3.19 3.37
C SER A 173 4.00 -3.93 2.10
N ALA A 174 5.02 -3.45 1.39
CA ALA A 174 5.58 -4.10 0.20
C ALA A 174 6.92 -4.72 0.57
N HIS A 175 7.11 -5.97 0.19
CA HIS A 175 8.29 -6.76 0.58
C HIS A 175 9.14 -7.09 -0.65
N PRO A 176 10.48 -6.88 -0.57
CA PRO A 176 11.38 -7.27 -1.66
C PRO A 176 11.58 -8.78 -1.74
N THR A 177 11.30 -9.46 -0.65
CA THR A 177 11.31 -10.91 -0.53
C THR A 177 10.12 -11.32 0.30
N TYR A 178 9.64 -12.57 0.13
CA TYR A 178 8.74 -13.13 1.09
C TYR A 178 9.49 -13.71 2.31
N GLN A 179 9.95 -12.94 3.15
CA GLN A 179 10.26 -13.43 4.47
C GLN A 179 9.49 -12.57 5.47
N SER A 180 8.30 -13.00 5.82
CA SER A 180 7.59 -12.52 7.00
C SER A 180 8.42 -12.68 8.28
N CYS A 181 9.45 -13.53 8.23
CA CYS A 181 10.40 -13.79 9.30
C CYS A 181 11.53 -12.77 9.40
N CYS A 182 11.72 -11.88 8.42
CA CYS A 182 12.88 -10.98 8.39
C CYS A 182 12.79 -9.77 9.32
N THR A 183 11.67 -9.62 10.02
CA THR A 183 11.54 -8.64 11.11
C THR A 183 11.77 -9.24 12.50
N GLN A 184 12.00 -10.56 12.58
CA GLN A 184 12.35 -11.23 13.84
C GLN A 184 13.86 -11.45 13.88
N PRO A 185 14.50 -11.34 15.04
CA PRO A 185 15.88 -11.75 15.17
C PRO A 185 16.01 -13.22 14.77
N ASN A 186 17.11 -13.57 14.10
CA ASN A 186 17.44 -14.97 13.81
C ASN A 186 17.72 -15.74 15.13
N ASP A 187 17.97 -17.05 15.05
CA ASP A 187 18.27 -17.90 16.21
C ASP A 187 19.50 -17.44 16.99
N ARG A 188 20.28 -16.49 16.46
CA ARG A 188 21.44 -15.87 17.13
C ARG A 188 21.13 -14.52 17.76
N GLY A 189 19.87 -14.08 17.73
CA GLY A 189 19.44 -12.77 18.23
C GLY A 189 19.82 -11.59 17.33
N GLU A 190 20.29 -11.85 16.10
CA GLU A 190 20.65 -10.81 15.15
C GLU A 190 19.40 -10.36 14.39
N TYR A 191 19.18 -9.05 14.34
CA TYR A 191 18.11 -8.49 13.53
C TYR A 191 18.46 -8.56 12.04
N PRO A 192 17.47 -8.75 11.17
CA PRO A 192 17.70 -8.78 9.73
C PRO A 192 18.28 -7.44 9.25
N ASN A 193 19.00 -7.51 8.14
CA ASN A 193 19.54 -6.32 7.50
C ASN A 193 18.43 -5.31 7.23
N PRO A 194 18.54 -4.05 7.71
CA PRO A 194 17.53 -3.00 7.51
C PRO A 194 17.15 -2.76 6.04
N SER A 195 18.03 -3.10 5.10
CA SER A 195 17.73 -3.00 3.66
C SER A 195 16.53 -3.85 3.23
N PHE A 196 16.23 -4.93 3.96
CA PHE A 196 15.11 -5.83 3.66
C PHE A 196 13.80 -5.44 4.36
N PHE A 197 13.80 -4.35 5.13
CA PHE A 197 12.55 -3.86 5.71
C PHE A 197 11.55 -3.52 4.63
N PRO A 198 10.26 -3.80 4.88
CA PRO A 198 9.22 -3.49 3.91
C PRO A 198 9.09 -1.98 3.69
N ALA A 199 8.81 -1.60 2.45
CA ALA A 199 8.29 -0.28 2.18
C ALA A 199 6.82 -0.22 2.63
N THR A 200 6.46 0.79 3.40
CA THR A 200 5.11 0.94 3.94
C THR A 200 4.41 2.14 3.34
N GLY A 201 3.09 2.07 3.26
CA GLY A 201 2.27 3.17 2.75
C GLY A 201 0.80 2.98 3.10
N PHE A 202 -0.04 3.70 2.38
CA PHE A 202 -1.50 3.60 2.48
C PHE A 202 -2.10 3.27 1.13
N THR A 203 -3.19 2.51 1.17
CA THR A 203 -4.02 2.14 0.02
C THR A 203 -5.49 2.20 0.41
N VAL A 204 -6.36 1.97 -0.55
CA VAL A 204 -7.80 1.81 -0.32
C VAL A 204 -8.12 0.32 -0.28
N ALA A 205 -8.85 -0.09 0.76
CA ALA A 205 -9.31 -1.47 0.86
C ALA A 205 -10.63 -1.53 1.65
N PRO A 206 -11.35 -2.67 1.64
CA PRO A 206 -12.58 -2.85 2.40
C PRO A 206 -12.39 -2.48 3.88
N THR A 207 -13.21 -1.58 4.40
CA THR A 207 -13.02 -1.03 5.75
C THR A 207 -14.31 -0.71 6.48
N VAL A 208 -15.25 -0.06 5.81
CA VAL A 208 -16.44 0.50 6.44
C VAL A 208 -17.63 -0.40 6.16
N ARG A 209 -18.31 -0.85 7.22
CA ARG A 209 -19.58 -1.58 7.04
C ARG A 209 -20.62 -0.63 6.43
N PRO A 210 -21.45 -1.09 5.50
CA PRO A 210 -22.48 -0.24 4.87
C PRO A 210 -23.32 0.55 5.87
N GLN A 211 -23.74 -0.07 6.97
CA GLN A 211 -24.54 0.59 8.01
C GLN A 211 -23.80 1.67 8.81
N ASP A 212 -22.48 1.70 8.78
CA ASP A 212 -21.64 2.69 9.48
C ASP A 212 -21.24 3.86 8.56
N MET A 213 -21.61 3.80 7.27
CA MET A 213 -21.28 4.84 6.31
C MET A 213 -22.14 6.09 6.54
N GLY A 214 -21.49 7.24 6.59
CA GLY A 214 -22.12 8.54 6.74
C GLY A 214 -21.27 9.66 6.13
N LEU A 215 -21.87 10.85 5.99
CA LEU A 215 -21.17 12.03 5.45
C LEU A 215 -19.90 12.36 6.25
N SER A 216 -19.91 12.16 7.57
CA SER A 216 -18.74 12.38 8.43
C SER A 216 -17.56 11.46 8.09
N VAL A 217 -17.82 10.24 7.64
CA VAL A 217 -16.77 9.30 7.19
C VAL A 217 -16.11 9.85 5.92
N VAL A 218 -16.92 10.25 4.93
CA VAL A 218 -16.40 10.80 3.67
C VAL A 218 -15.66 12.13 3.89
N GLN A 219 -16.12 12.97 4.81
CA GLN A 219 -15.44 14.20 5.20
C GLN A 219 -14.08 13.92 5.84
N SER A 220 -14.01 12.95 6.75
CA SER A 220 -12.76 12.52 7.38
C SER A 220 -11.77 11.96 6.34
N ASP A 221 -12.26 11.13 5.42
CA ASP A 221 -11.44 10.58 4.34
C ASP A 221 -10.94 11.69 3.41
N LEU A 222 -11.79 12.64 3.02
CA LEU A 222 -11.38 13.79 2.21
C LEU A 222 -10.30 14.61 2.92
N GLN A 223 -10.43 14.85 4.23
CA GLN A 223 -9.42 15.56 5.01
C GLN A 223 -8.07 14.83 4.96
N ARG A 224 -8.06 13.49 5.06
CA ARG A 224 -6.84 12.68 5.03
C ARG A 224 -6.19 12.67 3.65
N VAL A 225 -6.98 12.49 2.58
CA VAL A 225 -6.44 12.42 1.20
C VAL A 225 -5.92 13.77 0.71
N CYS A 226 -6.50 14.88 1.18
CA CYS A 226 -6.01 16.24 0.92
C CYS A 226 -4.82 16.63 1.80
N GLY A 227 -4.76 16.13 3.02
CA GLY A 227 -3.77 16.48 4.04
C GLY A 227 -2.56 15.54 4.04
N SER A 228 -2.57 14.59 4.98
CA SER A 228 -1.41 13.73 5.25
C SER A 228 -1.01 12.81 4.10
N LEU A 229 -1.98 12.32 3.32
CA LEU A 229 -1.72 11.37 2.23
C LEU A 229 -1.35 12.05 0.90
N ARG A 230 -1.81 13.27 0.68
CA ARG A 230 -1.61 14.04 -0.55
C ARG A 230 -2.02 13.26 -1.82
N TRP A 231 -3.08 12.46 -1.71
CA TRP A 231 -3.67 11.76 -2.85
C TRP A 231 -4.46 12.70 -3.78
N ILE A 232 -4.83 13.88 -3.25
CA ILE A 232 -5.26 15.04 -4.01
C ILE A 232 -4.20 16.12 -3.82
N THR A 233 -3.54 16.51 -4.92
CA THR A 233 -2.36 17.39 -4.87
C THR A 233 -2.71 18.87 -5.04
N ASP A 234 -3.90 19.19 -5.53
CA ASP A 234 -4.40 20.56 -5.74
C ASP A 234 -5.24 21.02 -4.56
N GLY A 235 -4.77 22.04 -3.85
CA GLY A 235 -5.47 22.62 -2.70
C GLY A 235 -6.80 23.30 -3.06
N ALA A 236 -6.95 23.84 -4.28
CA ALA A 236 -8.20 24.45 -4.73
C ALA A 236 -9.28 23.38 -4.96
N VAL A 237 -8.89 22.23 -5.53
CA VAL A 237 -9.77 21.05 -5.67
C VAL A 237 -10.20 20.55 -4.30
N CYS A 238 -9.25 20.42 -3.36
CA CYS A 238 -9.56 20.02 -1.97
C CYS A 238 -10.55 20.97 -1.30
N GLY A 239 -10.37 22.27 -1.45
CA GLY A 239 -11.27 23.29 -0.89
C GLY A 239 -12.69 23.21 -1.48
N SER A 240 -12.77 23.06 -2.81
CA SER A 240 -14.03 22.93 -3.52
C SER A 240 -14.80 21.66 -3.13
N LEU A 241 -14.13 20.50 -3.10
CA LEU A 241 -14.74 19.23 -2.68
C LEU A 241 -15.23 19.28 -1.24
N ARG A 242 -14.42 19.87 -0.33
CA ARG A 242 -14.82 20.07 1.08
C ARG A 242 -16.08 20.90 1.21
N SER A 243 -16.13 22.05 0.53
CA SER A 243 -17.31 22.94 0.56
C SER A 243 -18.59 22.23 0.14
N LYS A 244 -18.53 21.38 -0.89
CA LYS A 244 -19.70 20.62 -1.36
C LYS A 244 -20.17 19.57 -0.34
N LEU A 245 -19.24 18.88 0.33
CA LEU A 245 -19.59 17.91 1.38
C LEU A 245 -20.13 18.60 2.64
N GLU A 246 -19.57 19.74 3.04
CA GLU A 246 -20.09 20.55 4.15
C GLU A 246 -21.50 21.06 3.85
N GLN A 247 -21.74 21.50 2.60
CA GLN A 247 -23.06 21.92 2.15
C GLN A 247 -24.05 20.75 2.18
N ALA A 248 -23.67 19.56 1.70
CA ALA A 248 -24.53 18.38 1.77
C ALA A 248 -24.86 18.01 3.22
N ALA A 249 -23.89 18.05 4.13
CA ALA A 249 -24.08 17.75 5.55
C ALA A 249 -25.01 18.77 6.22
N THR A 250 -24.83 20.06 5.94
CA THR A 250 -25.69 21.13 6.46
C THR A 250 -27.14 20.96 5.99
N GLN A 251 -27.35 20.66 4.72
CA GLN A 251 -28.69 20.46 4.15
C GLN A 251 -29.37 19.21 4.72
N ALA A 252 -28.63 18.12 4.89
CA ALA A 252 -29.17 16.87 5.45
C ALA A 252 -29.55 17.02 6.93
N LEU A 253 -28.68 17.63 7.74
CA LEU A 253 -28.86 17.69 9.20
C LEU A 253 -29.72 18.85 9.66
N GLN A 254 -29.49 20.06 9.14
CA GLN A 254 -30.14 21.29 9.64
C GLN A 254 -31.45 21.58 8.98
N ARG A 255 -31.63 21.21 7.72
CA ARG A 255 -32.81 21.54 6.92
C ARG A 255 -33.72 20.35 6.61
N SER A 256 -33.27 19.12 6.95
CA SER A 256 -33.95 17.88 6.55
C SER A 256 -34.31 17.87 5.05
N ASP A 257 -33.50 18.56 4.23
CA ASP A 257 -33.69 18.68 2.78
C ASP A 257 -32.80 17.65 2.05
N SER A 258 -33.29 16.43 2.00
CA SER A 258 -32.64 15.34 1.30
C SER A 258 -32.39 15.65 -0.19
N LYS A 259 -33.29 16.38 -0.85
CA LYS A 259 -33.12 16.72 -2.27
C LYS A 259 -31.94 17.66 -2.50
N ALA A 260 -31.82 18.72 -1.68
CA ALA A 260 -30.71 19.65 -1.78
C ALA A 260 -29.38 18.96 -1.40
N ALA A 261 -29.36 18.13 -0.33
CA ALA A 261 -28.20 17.37 0.06
C ALA A 261 -27.70 16.42 -1.05
N LYS A 262 -28.61 15.69 -1.70
CA LYS A 262 -28.32 14.89 -2.89
C LYS A 262 -27.78 15.74 -4.05
N GLY A 263 -28.26 16.95 -4.23
CA GLY A 263 -27.77 17.92 -5.24
C GLY A 263 -26.29 18.26 -4.99
N SER A 264 -25.93 18.61 -3.75
CA SER A 264 -24.57 18.95 -3.36
C SER A 264 -23.64 17.72 -3.48
N LEU A 265 -24.12 16.54 -3.13
CA LEU A 265 -23.34 15.29 -3.26
C LEU A 265 -23.11 14.91 -4.73
N ARG A 266 -24.09 15.12 -5.63
CA ARG A 266 -23.89 14.95 -7.08
C ARG A 266 -22.86 15.94 -7.63
N ALA A 267 -22.87 17.19 -7.17
CA ALA A 267 -21.88 18.19 -7.56
C ALA A 267 -20.46 17.82 -7.07
N PHE A 268 -20.36 17.22 -5.89
CA PHE A 268 -19.11 16.65 -5.37
C PHE A 268 -18.58 15.52 -6.28
N LEU A 269 -19.42 14.53 -6.62
CA LEU A 269 -19.05 13.41 -7.47
C LEU A 269 -18.69 13.87 -8.90
N ALA A 270 -19.43 14.79 -9.47
CA ALA A 270 -19.13 15.34 -10.80
C ALA A 270 -17.78 16.08 -10.85
N GLU A 271 -17.42 16.82 -9.80
CA GLU A 271 -16.10 17.45 -9.73
C GLU A 271 -15.00 16.41 -9.57
N LEU A 272 -15.22 15.38 -8.74
CA LEU A 272 -14.27 14.29 -8.56
C LEU A 272 -13.99 13.58 -9.90
N ASP A 273 -15.03 13.25 -10.67
CA ASP A 273 -14.91 12.67 -12.01
C ASP A 273 -14.13 13.58 -12.97
N ALA A 274 -14.38 14.89 -12.92
CA ALA A 274 -13.71 15.87 -13.80
C ALA A 274 -12.22 16.09 -13.42
N ARG A 275 -11.78 15.69 -12.24
CA ARG A 275 -10.41 15.91 -11.73
C ARG A 275 -9.60 14.61 -11.60
N HIS A 276 -10.13 13.49 -12.06
CA HIS A 276 -9.47 12.19 -12.08
C HIS A 276 -9.04 11.81 -13.50
N GLY A 277 -7.85 11.25 -13.64
CA GLY A 277 -7.28 10.79 -14.91
C GLY A 277 -5.77 11.00 -14.99
N PRO A 278 -5.12 10.61 -16.08
CA PRO A 278 -3.68 10.77 -16.26
C PRO A 278 -3.24 12.23 -16.14
N GLY A 279 -2.31 12.50 -15.22
CA GLY A 279 -1.80 13.86 -14.97
C GLY A 279 -2.75 14.79 -14.21
N MET A 280 -3.92 14.32 -13.82
CA MET A 280 -4.88 15.08 -13.01
C MET A 280 -4.53 15.05 -11.52
N PRO A 281 -5.03 16.03 -10.72
CA PRO A 281 -4.63 16.17 -9.31
C PRO A 281 -5.20 15.10 -8.38
N VAL A 282 -6.21 14.33 -8.80
CA VAL A 282 -6.85 13.28 -7.99
C VAL A 282 -6.28 11.91 -8.39
N SER A 283 -5.60 11.23 -7.46
CA SER A 283 -5.06 9.89 -7.70
C SER A 283 -6.16 8.82 -7.72
N ASP A 284 -5.85 7.64 -8.28
CA ASP A 284 -6.75 6.48 -8.30
C ASP A 284 -7.27 6.13 -6.88
N ASN A 285 -6.40 6.11 -5.88
CA ASN A 285 -6.80 5.83 -4.49
C ASN A 285 -7.80 6.86 -3.95
N ALA A 286 -7.57 8.16 -4.16
CA ALA A 286 -8.51 9.20 -3.72
C ALA A 286 -9.84 9.09 -4.46
N TYR A 287 -9.78 8.87 -5.76
CA TYR A 287 -10.95 8.79 -6.61
C TYR A 287 -11.88 7.64 -6.17
N TRP A 288 -11.37 6.41 -6.14
CA TRP A 288 -12.21 5.26 -5.82
C TRP A 288 -12.72 5.26 -4.39
N LEU A 289 -11.92 5.76 -3.42
CA LEU A 289 -12.37 5.95 -2.04
C LEU A 289 -13.58 6.87 -1.95
N LEU A 290 -13.46 8.06 -2.53
CA LEU A 290 -14.47 9.11 -2.39
C LEU A 290 -15.69 8.87 -3.30
N LYS A 291 -15.46 8.31 -4.50
CA LYS A 291 -16.53 8.03 -5.46
C LYS A 291 -17.48 6.98 -4.93
N VAL A 292 -16.97 5.80 -4.58
CA VAL A 292 -17.81 4.68 -4.12
C VAL A 292 -18.59 5.04 -2.86
N ASN A 293 -17.92 5.68 -1.89
CA ASN A 293 -18.57 6.11 -0.65
C ASN A 293 -19.61 7.22 -0.90
N GLY A 294 -19.32 8.14 -1.82
CA GLY A 294 -20.25 9.20 -2.22
C GLY A 294 -21.47 8.65 -2.96
N GLU A 295 -21.30 7.71 -3.89
CA GLU A 295 -22.39 7.04 -4.62
C GLU A 295 -23.25 6.21 -3.67
N TYR A 296 -22.65 5.49 -2.72
CA TYR A 296 -23.38 4.78 -1.68
C TYR A 296 -24.27 5.72 -0.88
N LEU A 297 -23.71 6.83 -0.39
CA LEU A 297 -24.51 7.85 0.34
C LEU A 297 -25.63 8.41 -0.51
N LEU A 298 -25.36 8.74 -1.79
CA LEU A 298 -26.37 9.28 -2.71
C LEU A 298 -27.55 8.32 -2.90
N ALA A 299 -27.30 7.01 -2.91
CA ALA A 299 -28.32 5.98 -3.05
C ALA A 299 -29.14 5.77 -1.75
N HIS A 300 -28.56 6.02 -0.58
CA HIS A 300 -29.16 5.68 0.73
C HIS A 300 -29.65 6.90 1.54
N MET A 301 -29.45 8.12 1.05
CA MET A 301 -30.08 9.35 1.58
C MET A 301 -31.48 9.53 0.99
#